data_8a6034e3fd064cc6781ef3c7e4bc5641
#
_entry.id   8a6034e3fd064cc6781ef3c7e4bc5641
#
_cell.length_a   1.000
_cell.length_b   1.000
_cell.length_c   1.000
_cell.angle_alpha   90.00
_cell.angle_beta   90.00
_cell.angle_gamma   90.00
#
_symmetry.space_group_name_H-M   'P 1'
#
loop_
_entity.id
_entity.type
_entity.pdbx_description
1 polymer ?
#
loop_
_entity_poly.entity_id
_entity_poly.type
_entity_poly.pdbx_seq_one_letter_code
_entity_poly.pdbx_strand_id
1 'polypeptide(L)'
;TDGMRTAAGFLNALWSASFEQFLVLALPWLFVFLLSRRRLLTAVPCIGLAVLCGWLIWQTHSLLGIGAALLGCLLFALLYGHTSLTVMLSLFPLALTGGLWYTYFHPVSELVAQLERAVRAGTGRHIRLWPGVFRMIADYPTGVGLGDVAFRAVYPQYAEPGAATAESASSLYLDLLTTLGIPGLAVALAALWLFCSKSFTCLRRCRDRWDRTVIIAGLCTVLNFMLLGVLRSVGMSPQLFFCLILVMGICSSLASVCAEEQEVLAAERRGETPEQEDCFLWVNT
;
A
#
# COMPACT_ATOMS: atom_id res chain seq x y z
N THR A 1 -9.35 -35.99 -11.04
CA THR A 1 -8.23 -35.17 -11.60
C THR A 1 -8.64 -33.71 -11.80
N ASP A 2 -9.90 -33.41 -12.11
CA ASP A 2 -10.37 -32.04 -12.35
C ASP A 2 -10.46 -31.19 -11.07
N GLY A 3 -10.81 -31.79 -9.93
CA GLY A 3 -10.83 -31.10 -8.65
C GLY A 3 -9.45 -30.60 -8.17
N MET A 4 -8.38 -31.32 -8.51
CA MET A 4 -7.02 -30.88 -8.19
C MET A 4 -6.56 -29.73 -9.10
N ARG A 5 -6.99 -29.70 -10.35
CA ARG A 5 -6.69 -28.60 -11.29
C ARG A 5 -7.44 -27.32 -10.92
N THR A 6 -8.68 -27.42 -10.47
CA THR A 6 -9.46 -26.28 -9.98
C THR A 6 -8.90 -25.73 -8.66
N ALA A 7 -8.48 -26.59 -7.74
CA ALA A 7 -7.81 -26.18 -6.51
C ALA A 7 -6.45 -25.51 -6.78
N ALA A 8 -5.65 -26.07 -7.71
CA ALA A 8 -4.39 -25.45 -8.14
C ALA A 8 -4.60 -24.10 -8.84
N GLY A 9 -5.65 -23.97 -9.66
CA GLY A 9 -6.03 -22.71 -10.29
C GLY A 9 -6.49 -21.66 -9.28
N PHE A 10 -7.26 -22.06 -8.28
CA PHE A 10 -7.68 -21.19 -7.17
C PHE A 10 -6.49 -20.76 -6.30
N LEU A 11 -5.59 -21.68 -5.96
CA LEU A 11 -4.36 -21.37 -5.25
C LEU A 11 -3.46 -20.43 -6.06
N ASN A 12 -3.29 -20.65 -7.36
CA ASN A 12 -2.53 -19.75 -8.23
C ASN A 12 -3.17 -18.35 -8.32
N ALA A 13 -4.48 -18.23 -8.28
CA ALA A 13 -5.17 -16.95 -8.20
C ALA A 13 -4.98 -16.26 -6.83
N LEU A 14 -4.98 -17.01 -5.74
CA LEU A 14 -4.64 -16.52 -4.40
C LEU A 14 -3.17 -16.07 -4.29
N TRP A 15 -2.26 -16.75 -5.00
CA TRP A 15 -0.84 -16.40 -5.07
C TRP A 15 -0.54 -15.34 -6.15
N SER A 16 -1.56 -14.72 -6.71
CA SER A 16 -1.39 -13.62 -7.65
C SER A 16 -0.64 -12.45 -6.99
N ALA A 17 0.08 -11.68 -7.81
CA ALA A 17 0.76 -10.48 -7.34
C ALA A 17 -0.18 -9.50 -6.61
N SER A 18 -1.46 -9.50 -6.95
CA SER A 18 -2.50 -8.68 -6.32
C SER A 18 -2.79 -9.09 -4.88
N PHE A 19 -2.75 -10.39 -4.57
CA PHE A 19 -2.96 -10.88 -3.21
C PHE A 19 -1.82 -10.49 -2.27
N GLU A 20 -0.56 -10.64 -2.72
CA GLU A 20 0.61 -10.17 -1.97
C GLU A 20 0.50 -8.67 -1.66
N GLN A 21 0.17 -7.87 -2.67
CA GLN A 21 0.00 -6.43 -2.52
C GLN A 21 -1.09 -6.09 -1.50
N PHE A 22 -2.21 -6.81 -1.55
CA PHE A 22 -3.29 -6.66 -0.57
C PHE A 22 -2.81 -6.95 0.85
N LEU A 23 -2.05 -8.03 1.07
CA LEU A 23 -1.51 -8.37 2.39
C LEU A 23 -0.58 -7.28 2.92
N VAL A 24 0.30 -6.73 2.08
CA VAL A 24 1.20 -5.64 2.46
C VAL A 24 0.43 -4.37 2.84
N LEU A 25 -0.65 -4.05 2.13
CA LEU A 25 -1.50 -2.89 2.41
C LEU A 25 -2.38 -3.09 3.66
N ALA A 26 -2.78 -4.33 3.96
CA ALA A 26 -3.59 -4.67 5.12
C ALA A 26 -2.76 -4.73 6.43
N LEU A 27 -1.46 -5.00 6.35
CA LEU A 27 -0.60 -5.20 7.51
C LEU A 27 -0.62 -4.03 8.52
N PRO A 28 -0.55 -2.74 8.12
CA PRO A 28 -0.63 -1.62 9.06
C PRO A 28 -1.93 -1.58 9.86
N TRP A 29 -3.04 -2.06 9.27
CA TRP A 29 -4.36 -2.07 9.92
C TRP A 29 -4.46 -3.10 11.04
N LEU A 30 -3.70 -4.19 10.96
CA LEU A 30 -3.62 -5.16 12.06
C LEU A 30 -3.00 -4.54 13.31
N PHE A 31 -2.05 -3.62 13.14
CA PHE A 31 -1.45 -2.88 14.25
C PHE A 31 -2.44 -1.90 14.90
N VAL A 32 -3.41 -1.35 14.15
CA VAL A 32 -4.49 -0.52 14.73
C VAL A 32 -5.25 -1.31 15.78
N PHE A 33 -5.68 -2.52 15.43
CA PHE A 33 -6.42 -3.38 16.37
C PHE A 33 -5.56 -3.86 17.53
N LEU A 34 -4.29 -4.18 17.28
CA LEU A 34 -3.36 -4.64 18.30
C LEU A 34 -3.05 -3.57 19.34
N LEU A 35 -2.85 -2.31 18.91
CA LEU A 35 -2.43 -1.21 19.78
C LEU A 35 -3.58 -0.48 20.43
N SER A 36 -4.78 -0.51 19.83
CA SER A 36 -5.96 0.19 20.35
C SER A 36 -6.67 -0.55 21.46
N ARG A 37 -6.63 -1.87 21.49
CA ARG A 37 -7.35 -2.67 22.46
C ARG A 37 -6.38 -3.40 23.39
N ARG A 38 -6.33 -2.95 24.65
CA ARG A 38 -5.51 -3.57 25.71
C ARG A 38 -6.04 -4.95 26.20
N ARG A 39 -7.03 -5.55 25.54
CA ARG A 39 -7.59 -6.84 25.94
C ARG A 39 -6.82 -7.96 25.26
N LEU A 40 -6.25 -8.87 26.04
CA LEU A 40 -5.54 -10.07 25.57
C LEU A 40 -6.36 -10.89 24.54
N LEU A 41 -7.66 -11.01 24.75
CA LEU A 41 -8.58 -11.72 23.87
C LEU A 41 -8.61 -11.20 22.42
N THR A 42 -8.34 -9.91 22.21
CA THR A 42 -8.27 -9.31 20.87
C THR A 42 -6.84 -9.25 20.33
N ALA A 43 -5.84 -9.23 21.20
CA ALA A 43 -4.44 -9.19 20.79
C ALA A 43 -3.97 -10.53 20.18
N VAL A 44 -4.37 -11.67 20.76
CA VAL A 44 -3.95 -12.99 20.30
C VAL A 44 -4.34 -13.26 18.83
N PRO A 45 -5.61 -13.09 18.40
CA PRO A 45 -5.97 -13.30 17.01
C PRO A 45 -5.30 -12.29 16.05
N CYS A 46 -5.07 -11.03 16.48
CA CYS A 46 -4.36 -10.05 15.66
C CYS A 46 -2.89 -10.41 15.45
N ILE A 47 -2.21 -10.90 16.48
CA ILE A 47 -0.83 -11.40 16.39
C ILE A 47 -0.80 -12.62 15.46
N GLY A 48 -1.70 -13.59 15.66
CA GLY A 48 -1.80 -14.77 14.80
C GLY A 48 -2.00 -14.40 13.32
N LEU A 49 -2.88 -13.44 13.06
CA LEU A 49 -3.13 -12.95 11.69
C LEU A 49 -1.93 -12.20 11.12
N ALA A 50 -1.22 -11.39 11.92
CA ALA A 50 -0.02 -10.69 11.47
C ALA A 50 1.12 -11.69 11.13
N VAL A 51 1.29 -12.72 11.94
CA VAL A 51 2.25 -13.81 11.67
C VAL A 51 1.86 -14.57 10.41
N LEU A 52 0.58 -14.89 10.23
CA LEU A 52 0.07 -15.53 9.02
C LEU A 52 0.31 -14.67 7.78
N CYS A 53 0.01 -13.37 7.83
CA CYS A 53 0.29 -12.43 6.74
C CYS A 53 1.79 -12.38 6.41
N GLY A 54 2.65 -12.28 7.42
CA GLY A 54 4.10 -12.30 7.24
C GLY A 54 4.61 -13.61 6.60
N TRP A 55 4.07 -14.75 7.05
CA TRP A 55 4.39 -16.05 6.46
C TRP A 55 3.90 -16.15 5.00
N LEU A 56 2.69 -15.70 4.69
CA LEU A 56 2.17 -15.68 3.33
C LEU A 56 2.99 -14.77 2.42
N ILE A 57 3.38 -13.57 2.88
CA ILE A 57 4.25 -12.65 2.13
C ILE A 57 5.62 -13.33 1.88
N TRP A 58 6.16 -14.02 2.88
CA TRP A 58 7.41 -14.77 2.72
C TRP A 58 7.31 -15.85 1.63
N GLN A 59 6.21 -16.60 1.61
CA GLN A 59 5.96 -17.65 0.63
C GLN A 59 5.82 -17.12 -0.82
N THR A 60 5.52 -15.84 -1.01
CA THR A 60 5.48 -15.24 -2.36
C THR A 60 6.87 -15.09 -2.98
N HIS A 61 7.94 -15.25 -2.20
CA HIS A 61 9.34 -15.05 -2.61
C HIS A 61 9.59 -13.70 -3.30
N SER A 62 8.75 -12.71 -3.02
CA SER A 62 8.83 -11.37 -3.59
C SER A 62 9.64 -10.45 -2.69
N LEU A 63 10.84 -10.09 -3.16
CA LEU A 63 11.70 -9.13 -2.46
C LEU A 63 11.02 -7.77 -2.26
N LEU A 64 10.28 -7.34 -3.28
CA LEU A 64 9.58 -6.05 -3.23
C LEU A 64 8.48 -6.07 -2.17
N GLY A 65 7.69 -7.15 -2.10
CA GLY A 65 6.64 -7.32 -1.10
C GLY A 65 7.19 -7.39 0.32
N ILE A 66 8.24 -8.18 0.52
CA ILE A 66 8.93 -8.30 1.83
C ILE A 66 9.52 -6.93 2.23
N GLY A 67 10.23 -6.25 1.31
CA GLY A 67 10.80 -4.93 1.57
C GLY A 67 9.76 -3.88 1.89
N ALA A 68 8.64 -3.86 1.15
CA ALA A 68 7.52 -2.95 1.42
C ALA A 68 6.85 -3.24 2.76
N ALA A 69 6.62 -4.50 3.11
CA ALA A 69 6.08 -4.88 4.41
C ALA A 69 6.99 -4.43 5.57
N LEU A 70 8.29 -4.67 5.47
CA LEU A 70 9.27 -4.25 6.48
C LEU A 70 9.32 -2.72 6.62
N LEU A 71 9.35 -2.00 5.49
CA LEU A 71 9.36 -0.54 5.49
C LEU A 71 8.06 0.03 6.06
N GLY A 72 6.90 -0.54 5.70
CA GLY A 72 5.61 -0.16 6.25
C GLY A 72 5.54 -0.36 7.76
N CYS A 73 6.05 -1.47 8.26
CA CYS A 73 6.18 -1.74 9.70
C CYS A 73 7.10 -0.73 10.38
N LEU A 74 8.26 -0.44 9.79
CA LEU A 74 9.21 0.52 10.32
C LEU A 74 8.61 1.94 10.39
N LEU A 75 7.96 2.39 9.30
CA LEU A 75 7.28 3.68 9.26
C LEU A 75 6.17 3.77 10.31
N PHE A 76 5.37 2.70 10.45
CA PHE A 76 4.36 2.64 11.49
C PHE A 76 4.96 2.79 12.89
N ALA A 77 6.06 2.09 13.17
CA ALA A 77 6.77 2.18 14.45
C ALA A 77 7.31 3.58 14.73
N LEU A 78 7.92 4.21 13.72
CA LEU A 78 8.48 5.56 13.82
C LEU A 78 7.40 6.62 14.08
N LEU A 79 6.26 6.52 13.39
CA LEU A 79 5.15 7.48 13.53
C LEU A 79 4.35 7.30 14.82
N TYR A 80 4.22 6.07 15.29
CA TYR A 80 3.47 5.78 16.52
C TYR A 80 4.28 6.10 17.81
N GLY A 81 5.61 5.94 17.77
CA GLY A 81 6.51 6.20 18.90
C GLY A 81 6.95 4.97 19.68
N HIS A 82 7.50 5.17 20.86
CA HIS A 82 8.27 4.18 21.65
C HIS A 82 7.51 2.86 21.94
N THR A 83 6.20 2.93 22.20
CA THR A 83 5.39 1.75 22.53
C THR A 83 5.27 0.76 21.37
N SER A 84 5.18 1.29 20.14
CA SER A 84 5.12 0.48 18.93
C SER A 84 6.46 -0.19 18.63
N LEU A 85 7.56 0.53 18.83
CA LEU A 85 8.91 -0.01 18.67
C LEU A 85 9.14 -1.21 19.62
N THR A 86 8.65 -1.15 20.86
CA THR A 86 8.75 -2.25 21.82
C THR A 86 7.97 -3.48 21.35
N VAL A 87 6.74 -3.30 20.84
CA VAL A 87 5.93 -4.40 20.29
C VAL A 87 6.61 -5.01 19.06
N MET A 88 7.16 -4.20 18.18
CA MET A 88 7.85 -4.68 16.99
C MET A 88 9.16 -5.38 17.33
N LEU A 89 9.93 -4.88 18.31
CA LEU A 89 11.13 -5.54 18.81
C LEU A 89 10.80 -6.89 19.47
N SER A 90 9.62 -7.06 20.05
CA SER A 90 9.19 -8.37 20.60
C SER A 90 8.77 -9.36 19.49
N LEU A 91 8.32 -8.88 18.33
CA LEU A 91 8.02 -9.71 17.15
C LEU A 91 9.28 -10.09 16.37
N PHE A 92 10.36 -9.30 16.50
CA PHE A 92 11.64 -9.55 15.82
C PHE A 92 12.26 -10.91 16.17
N PRO A 93 12.39 -11.33 17.45
CA PRO A 93 12.88 -12.66 17.78
C PRO A 93 11.99 -13.78 17.22
N LEU A 94 10.67 -13.57 17.14
CA LEU A 94 9.76 -14.55 16.54
C LEU A 94 10.01 -14.69 15.03
N ALA A 95 10.22 -13.58 14.32
CA ALA A 95 10.59 -13.59 12.93
C ALA A 95 12.00 -14.18 12.69
N LEU A 96 12.95 -13.87 13.60
CA LEU A 96 14.29 -14.40 13.55
C LEU A 96 14.32 -15.92 13.79
N THR A 97 13.58 -16.40 14.79
CA THR A 97 13.48 -17.85 15.07
C THR A 97 12.80 -18.60 13.94
N GLY A 98 11.74 -18.03 13.33
CA GLY A 98 11.11 -18.57 12.13
C GLY A 98 12.06 -18.59 10.94
N GLY A 99 12.83 -17.52 10.73
CA GLY A 99 13.87 -17.43 9.70
C GLY A 99 15.00 -18.44 9.91
N LEU A 100 15.51 -18.58 11.15
CA LEU A 100 16.53 -19.58 11.50
C LEU A 100 16.01 -21.01 11.33
N TRP A 101 14.77 -21.28 11.72
CA TRP A 101 14.12 -22.56 11.49
C TRP A 101 14.05 -22.86 9.99
N TYR A 102 13.62 -21.89 9.17
CA TYR A 102 13.56 -22.05 7.73
C TYR A 102 14.93 -22.29 7.10
N THR A 103 15.98 -21.54 7.50
CA THR A 103 17.34 -21.72 6.98
C THR A 103 17.98 -23.03 7.41
N TYR A 104 17.54 -23.63 8.51
CA TYR A 104 17.98 -24.95 8.94
C TYR A 104 17.51 -26.05 8.00
N PHE A 105 16.30 -25.92 7.43
CA PHE A 105 15.75 -26.87 6.46
C PHE A 105 16.09 -26.52 5.00
N HIS A 106 16.43 -25.26 4.72
CA HIS A 106 16.79 -24.78 3.39
C HIS A 106 18.16 -24.08 3.47
N PRO A 107 19.20 -24.63 2.81
CA PRO A 107 20.54 -24.04 2.88
C PRO A 107 20.54 -22.61 2.33
N VAL A 108 21.27 -21.72 3.00
CA VAL A 108 21.35 -20.29 2.66
C VAL A 108 21.75 -20.05 1.19
N SER A 109 22.54 -20.98 0.62
CA SER A 109 22.92 -20.95 -0.79
C SER A 109 21.74 -21.01 -1.76
N GLU A 110 20.69 -21.78 -1.43
CA GLU A 110 19.46 -21.84 -2.24
C GLU A 110 18.67 -20.54 -2.14
N LEU A 111 18.59 -19.94 -0.94
CA LEU A 111 17.93 -18.67 -0.71
C LEU A 111 18.62 -17.56 -1.52
N VAL A 112 19.95 -17.49 -1.47
CA VAL A 112 20.73 -16.51 -2.26
C VAL A 112 20.53 -16.73 -3.76
N ALA A 113 20.53 -17.98 -4.22
CA ALA A 113 20.29 -18.29 -5.63
C ALA A 113 18.86 -17.96 -6.09
N GLN A 114 17.86 -18.11 -5.21
CA GLN A 114 16.48 -17.68 -5.48
C GLN A 114 16.39 -16.15 -5.54
N LEU A 115 17.06 -15.45 -4.62
CA LEU A 115 17.15 -13.99 -4.56
C LEU A 115 17.77 -13.43 -5.85
N GLU A 116 18.91 -13.95 -6.28
CA GLU A 116 19.57 -13.57 -7.53
C GLU A 116 18.66 -13.80 -8.75
N ARG A 117 17.99 -14.94 -8.81
CA ARG A 117 17.05 -15.25 -9.90
C ARG A 117 15.88 -14.27 -9.93
N ALA A 118 15.29 -13.95 -8.77
CA ALA A 118 14.19 -13.01 -8.65
C ALA A 118 14.60 -11.58 -9.06
N VAL A 119 15.77 -11.12 -8.61
CA VAL A 119 16.33 -9.82 -9.02
C VAL A 119 16.58 -9.76 -10.51
N ARG A 120 17.27 -10.77 -11.07
CA ARG A 120 17.58 -10.81 -12.50
C ARG A 120 16.32 -10.88 -13.37
N ALA A 121 15.33 -11.68 -12.97
CA ALA A 121 14.06 -11.80 -13.71
C ALA A 121 13.24 -10.50 -13.67
N GLY A 122 13.15 -9.85 -12.52
CA GLY A 122 12.45 -8.57 -12.36
C GLY A 122 13.13 -7.45 -13.15
N THR A 123 14.42 -7.24 -12.90
CA THR A 123 15.23 -6.19 -13.54
C THR A 123 15.28 -6.36 -15.06
N GLY A 124 15.46 -7.61 -15.53
CA GLY A 124 15.54 -7.88 -16.98
C GLY A 124 14.27 -7.55 -17.75
N ARG A 125 13.09 -7.65 -17.11
CA ARG A 125 11.81 -7.24 -17.72
C ARG A 125 11.73 -5.73 -17.85
N HIS A 126 12.02 -4.99 -16.79
CA HIS A 126 11.92 -3.52 -16.76
C HIS A 126 12.94 -2.88 -17.70
N ILE A 127 14.20 -3.36 -17.73
CA ILE A 127 15.24 -2.86 -18.63
C ILE A 127 14.81 -2.90 -20.10
N ARG A 128 14.12 -3.97 -20.53
CA ARG A 128 13.65 -4.11 -21.92
C ARG A 128 12.39 -3.32 -22.22
N LEU A 129 11.53 -3.12 -21.22
CA LEU A 129 10.21 -2.51 -21.40
C LEU A 129 10.27 -0.98 -21.35
N TRP A 130 10.95 -0.43 -20.35
CA TRP A 130 10.94 1.00 -20.05
C TRP A 130 11.49 1.91 -21.17
N PRO A 131 12.56 1.57 -21.91
CA PRO A 131 13.02 2.43 -23.01
C PRO A 131 11.95 2.66 -24.07
N GLY A 132 11.17 1.63 -24.43
CA GLY A 132 10.04 1.75 -25.34
C GLY A 132 8.91 2.62 -24.77
N VAL A 133 8.60 2.42 -23.48
CA VAL A 133 7.59 3.22 -22.76
C VAL A 133 7.96 4.69 -22.72
N PHE A 134 9.23 5.04 -22.44
CA PHE A 134 9.67 6.44 -22.44
C PHE A 134 9.58 7.08 -23.81
N ARG A 135 9.90 6.37 -24.89
CA ARG A 135 9.71 6.85 -26.27
C ARG A 135 8.23 7.12 -26.57
N MET A 136 7.35 6.19 -26.17
CA MET A 136 5.92 6.33 -26.32
C MET A 136 5.38 7.54 -25.54
N ILE A 137 5.83 7.78 -24.29
CA ILE A 137 5.43 8.95 -23.50
C ILE A 137 5.90 10.26 -24.14
N ALA A 138 7.08 10.27 -24.76
CA ALA A 138 7.57 11.47 -25.46
C ALA A 138 6.69 11.85 -26.65
N ASP A 139 6.15 10.87 -27.39
CA ASP A 139 5.26 11.10 -28.53
C ASP A 139 3.81 11.38 -28.10
N TYR A 140 3.38 10.82 -26.95
CA TYR A 140 2.03 10.99 -26.40
C TYR A 140 2.06 11.59 -24.97
N PRO A 141 2.44 12.87 -24.79
CA PRO A 141 2.57 13.48 -23.47
C PRO A 141 1.23 13.64 -22.73
N THR A 142 0.11 13.61 -23.45
CA THR A 142 -1.26 13.62 -22.89
C THR A 142 -1.82 12.22 -22.62
N GLY A 143 -1.03 11.18 -22.90
CA GLY A 143 -1.42 9.78 -22.78
C GLY A 143 -2.10 9.24 -24.03
N VAL A 144 -2.18 7.92 -24.12
CA VAL A 144 -2.82 7.22 -25.26
C VAL A 144 -4.26 6.84 -24.98
N GLY A 145 -4.75 7.09 -23.76
CA GLY A 145 -6.10 6.76 -23.33
C GLY A 145 -6.15 5.68 -22.24
N LEU A 146 -7.32 5.56 -21.61
CA LEU A 146 -7.55 4.66 -20.50
C LEU A 146 -7.62 3.20 -20.95
N GLY A 147 -6.99 2.35 -20.16
CA GLY A 147 -7.10 0.89 -20.24
C GLY A 147 -5.96 0.20 -20.99
N ASP A 148 -5.84 -1.10 -20.74
CA ASP A 148 -4.80 -1.96 -21.31
C ASP A 148 -4.89 -2.05 -22.84
N VAL A 149 -6.08 -1.88 -23.40
CA VAL A 149 -6.32 -1.96 -24.85
C VAL A 149 -5.57 -0.85 -25.58
N ALA A 150 -5.61 0.39 -25.07
CA ALA A 150 -4.92 1.52 -25.66
C ALA A 150 -3.39 1.32 -25.63
N PHE A 151 -2.85 0.86 -24.50
CA PHE A 151 -1.44 0.55 -24.36
C PHE A 151 -1.00 -0.55 -25.35
N ARG A 152 -1.73 -1.68 -25.40
CA ARG A 152 -1.42 -2.80 -26.31
C ARG A 152 -1.51 -2.44 -27.79
N ALA A 153 -2.34 -1.46 -28.16
CA ALA A 153 -2.48 -1.01 -29.53
C ALA A 153 -1.29 -0.16 -30.00
N VAL A 154 -0.73 0.66 -29.11
CA VAL A 154 0.31 1.64 -29.46
C VAL A 154 1.71 1.12 -29.14
N TYR A 155 1.91 0.47 -27.98
CA TYR A 155 3.22 0.05 -27.47
C TYR A 155 4.05 -0.83 -28.43
N PRO A 156 3.47 -1.77 -29.22
CA PRO A 156 4.25 -2.60 -30.15
C PRO A 156 5.11 -1.82 -31.15
N GLN A 157 4.75 -0.57 -31.48
CA GLN A 157 5.50 0.30 -32.39
C GLN A 157 6.81 0.81 -31.77
N TYR A 158 6.88 0.84 -30.42
CA TYR A 158 8.02 1.32 -29.63
C TYR A 158 8.80 0.20 -28.95
N ALA A 159 8.25 -1.00 -28.98
CA ALA A 159 8.79 -2.15 -28.26
C ALA A 159 10.14 -2.60 -28.84
N GLU A 160 11.05 -2.96 -27.95
CA GLU A 160 12.26 -3.67 -28.33
C GLU A 160 11.95 -5.13 -28.69
N PRO A 161 12.83 -5.79 -29.47
CA PRO A 161 12.65 -7.19 -29.84
C PRO A 161 12.40 -8.07 -28.61
N GLY A 162 11.26 -8.78 -28.58
CA GLY A 162 10.84 -9.63 -27.46
C GLY A 162 10.04 -8.95 -26.34
N ALA A 163 9.74 -7.64 -26.43
CA ALA A 163 8.90 -6.90 -25.49
C ALA A 163 7.53 -6.47 -26.05
N ALA A 164 7.24 -6.78 -27.30
CA ALA A 164 6.03 -6.33 -28.02
C ALA A 164 4.70 -6.84 -27.41
N THR A 165 4.73 -7.92 -26.62
CA THR A 165 3.55 -8.53 -25.99
C THR A 165 3.28 -8.01 -24.59
N ALA A 166 3.91 -6.91 -24.17
CA ALA A 166 3.67 -6.33 -22.85
C ALA A 166 2.25 -5.79 -22.71
N GLU A 167 1.62 -6.10 -21.59
CA GLU A 167 0.24 -5.70 -21.30
C GLU A 167 0.16 -4.36 -20.58
N SER A 168 1.23 -3.95 -19.90
CA SER A 168 1.34 -2.70 -19.14
C SER A 168 2.80 -2.27 -19.01
N ALA A 169 3.03 -1.02 -18.59
CA ALA A 169 4.38 -0.50 -18.36
C ALA A 169 5.08 -1.09 -17.12
N SER A 170 4.44 -2.00 -16.40
CA SER A 170 4.94 -2.68 -15.17
C SER A 170 5.36 -1.71 -14.07
N SER A 171 4.83 -0.50 -14.06
CA SER A 171 5.00 0.52 -13.02
C SER A 171 3.75 1.39 -12.97
N LEU A 172 3.20 1.62 -11.78
CA LEU A 172 2.03 2.50 -11.57
C LEU A 172 2.23 3.88 -12.20
N TYR A 173 3.41 4.47 -12.00
CA TYR A 173 3.71 5.82 -12.49
C TYR A 173 3.80 5.87 -14.01
N LEU A 174 4.42 4.86 -14.62
CA LEU A 174 4.52 4.77 -16.06
C LEU A 174 3.16 4.41 -16.69
N ASP A 175 2.36 3.58 -16.02
CA ASP A 175 0.99 3.29 -16.45
C ASP A 175 0.11 4.55 -16.43
N LEU A 176 0.23 5.39 -15.39
CA LEU A 176 -0.46 6.68 -15.33
C LEU A 176 0.03 7.64 -16.43
N LEU A 177 1.35 7.68 -16.67
CA LEU A 177 1.92 8.51 -17.73
C LEU A 177 1.50 8.05 -19.12
N THR A 178 1.42 6.75 -19.38
CA THR A 178 1.01 6.22 -20.68
C THR A 178 -0.49 6.36 -20.90
N THR A 179 -1.32 6.23 -19.86
CA THR A 179 -2.78 6.28 -19.99
C THR A 179 -3.34 7.70 -19.93
N LEU A 180 -2.95 8.47 -18.91
CA LEU A 180 -3.47 9.81 -18.61
C LEU A 180 -2.48 10.94 -18.94
N GLY A 181 -1.26 10.58 -19.30
CA GLY A 181 -0.20 11.54 -19.61
C GLY A 181 0.33 12.29 -18.39
N ILE A 182 1.11 13.33 -18.67
CA ILE A 182 1.69 14.22 -17.66
C ILE A 182 0.60 14.88 -16.78
N PRO A 183 -0.52 15.41 -17.34
CA PRO A 183 -1.55 16.03 -16.51
C PRO A 183 -2.20 15.05 -15.54
N GLY A 184 -2.46 13.80 -15.97
CA GLY A 184 -3.04 12.78 -15.10
C GLY A 184 -2.11 12.38 -13.93
N LEU A 185 -0.82 12.22 -14.21
CA LEU A 185 0.17 11.97 -13.16
C LEU A 185 0.27 13.14 -12.19
N ALA A 186 0.27 14.39 -12.70
CA ALA A 186 0.32 15.58 -11.85
C ALA A 186 -0.88 15.67 -10.89
N VAL A 187 -2.09 15.39 -11.39
CA VAL A 187 -3.30 15.36 -10.55
C VAL A 187 -3.22 14.26 -9.51
N ALA A 188 -2.78 13.06 -9.88
CA ALA A 188 -2.62 11.95 -8.93
C ALA A 188 -1.60 12.27 -7.83
N LEU A 189 -0.44 12.84 -8.18
CA LEU A 189 0.57 13.25 -7.21
C LEU A 189 0.10 14.40 -6.33
N ALA A 190 -0.65 15.37 -6.87
CA ALA A 190 -1.24 16.47 -6.10
C ALA A 190 -2.27 15.94 -5.08
N ALA A 191 -3.14 15.00 -5.48
CA ALA A 191 -4.09 14.37 -4.57
C ALA A 191 -3.40 13.63 -3.42
N LEU A 192 -2.33 12.89 -3.73
CA LEU A 192 -1.52 12.19 -2.73
C LEU A 192 -0.82 13.17 -1.79
N TRP A 193 -0.26 14.24 -2.34
CA TRP A 193 0.38 15.29 -1.54
C TRP A 193 -0.61 15.94 -0.57
N LEU A 194 -1.80 16.31 -1.05
CA LEU A 194 -2.86 16.88 -0.21
C LEU A 194 -3.29 15.92 0.89
N PHE A 195 -3.48 14.63 0.56
CA PHE A 195 -3.80 13.59 1.53
C PHE A 195 -2.70 13.48 2.61
N CYS A 196 -1.44 13.35 2.22
CA CYS A 196 -0.32 13.24 3.15
C CYS A 196 -0.21 14.49 4.03
N SER A 197 -0.32 15.69 3.45
CA SER A 197 -0.23 16.95 4.17
C SER A 197 -1.32 17.08 5.22
N LYS A 198 -2.58 16.79 4.87
CA LYS A 198 -3.71 16.77 5.81
C LYS A 198 -3.52 15.75 6.91
N SER A 199 -3.12 14.52 6.56
CA SER A 199 -2.92 13.43 7.52
C SER A 199 -1.77 13.75 8.49
N PHE A 200 -0.65 14.30 8.04
CA PHE A 200 0.44 14.73 8.92
C PHE A 200 0.05 15.90 9.83
N THR A 201 -0.73 16.85 9.33
CA THR A 201 -1.23 17.96 10.14
C THR A 201 -2.17 17.46 11.24
N CYS A 202 -3.09 16.55 10.89
CA CYS A 202 -3.98 15.92 11.85
C CYS A 202 -3.21 15.09 12.88
N LEU A 203 -2.21 14.29 12.45
CA LEU A 203 -1.40 13.48 13.33
C LEU A 203 -0.69 14.29 14.44
N ARG A 204 -0.31 15.53 14.14
CA ARG A 204 0.31 16.45 15.13
C ARG A 204 -0.71 17.04 16.11
N ARG A 205 -1.98 17.13 15.73
CA ARG A 205 -3.05 17.77 16.49
C ARG A 205 -3.92 16.77 17.24
N CYS A 206 -4.06 15.56 16.73
CA CYS A 206 -4.96 14.53 17.25
C CYS A 206 -4.52 14.06 18.65
N ARG A 207 -5.43 14.13 19.62
CA ARG A 207 -5.22 13.70 21.02
C ARG A 207 -5.68 12.27 21.25
N ASP A 208 -6.69 11.80 20.52
CA ASP A 208 -7.17 10.44 20.69
C ASP A 208 -6.20 9.44 20.09
N ARG A 209 -5.93 8.39 20.87
CA ARG A 209 -4.98 7.34 20.44
C ARG A 209 -5.53 6.50 19.30
N TRP A 210 -6.85 6.29 19.26
CA TRP A 210 -7.48 5.51 18.20
C TRP A 210 -7.35 6.22 16.86
N ASP A 211 -7.79 7.47 16.79
CA ASP A 211 -7.75 8.29 15.57
C ASP A 211 -6.33 8.44 15.06
N ARG A 212 -5.39 8.72 15.97
CA ARG A 212 -3.98 8.80 15.64
C ARG A 212 -3.47 7.50 15.00
N THR A 213 -3.84 6.34 15.56
CA THR A 213 -3.39 5.04 15.05
C THR A 213 -3.99 4.74 13.69
N VAL A 214 -5.27 5.07 13.45
CA VAL A 214 -5.95 4.93 12.16
C VAL A 214 -5.28 5.79 11.09
N ILE A 215 -4.97 7.05 11.39
CA ILE A 215 -4.27 7.95 10.45
C ILE A 215 -2.88 7.44 10.11
N ILE A 216 -2.12 6.93 11.09
CA ILE A 216 -0.80 6.32 10.85
C ILE A 216 -0.93 5.11 9.93
N ALA A 217 -1.89 4.23 10.19
CA ALA A 217 -2.12 3.05 9.34
C ALA A 217 -2.46 3.46 7.89
N GLY A 218 -3.32 4.45 7.73
CA GLY A 218 -3.66 4.99 6.41
C GLY A 218 -2.45 5.57 5.68
N LEU A 219 -1.63 6.38 6.35
CA LEU A 219 -0.37 6.90 5.80
C LEU A 219 0.57 5.77 5.38
N CYS A 220 0.78 4.77 6.23
CA CYS A 220 1.63 3.62 5.91
C CYS A 220 1.08 2.82 4.72
N THR A 221 -0.26 2.65 4.63
CA THR A 221 -0.90 1.98 3.50
C THR A 221 -0.65 2.73 2.19
N VAL A 222 -0.83 4.06 2.18
CA VAL A 222 -0.60 4.90 0.99
C VAL A 222 0.89 4.87 0.59
N LEU A 223 1.81 4.98 1.55
CA LEU A 223 3.25 4.92 1.28
C LEU A 223 3.67 3.54 0.75
N ASN A 224 3.14 2.45 1.31
CA ASN A 224 3.38 1.10 0.79
C ASN A 224 2.83 0.93 -0.64
N PHE A 225 1.62 1.47 -0.91
CA PHE A 225 1.05 1.46 -2.26
C PHE A 225 1.96 2.20 -3.25
N MET A 226 2.47 3.38 -2.87
CA MET A 226 3.40 4.14 -3.69
C MET A 226 4.69 3.36 -3.95
N LEU A 227 5.26 2.75 -2.92
CA LEU A 227 6.49 1.96 -3.03
C LEU A 227 6.31 0.75 -3.96
N LEU A 228 5.24 -0.03 -3.75
CA LEU A 228 4.91 -1.16 -4.61
C LEU A 228 4.68 -0.73 -6.06
N GLY A 229 4.06 0.45 -6.25
CA GLY A 229 3.79 1.03 -7.55
C GLY A 229 5.02 1.38 -8.39
N VAL A 230 6.21 1.52 -7.78
CA VAL A 230 7.45 1.80 -8.53
C VAL A 230 7.78 0.67 -9.52
N LEU A 231 7.69 -0.57 -9.06
CA LEU A 231 8.09 -1.75 -9.84
C LEU A 231 6.92 -2.68 -10.19
N ARG A 232 5.69 -2.26 -9.92
CA ARG A 232 4.49 -3.04 -10.21
C ARG A 232 3.34 -2.14 -10.66
N SER A 233 2.53 -2.65 -11.57
CA SER A 233 1.27 -2.01 -12.01
C SER A 233 0.15 -2.22 -10.98
N VAL A 234 0.34 -1.73 -9.76
CA VAL A 234 -0.62 -1.89 -8.65
C VAL A 234 -1.96 -1.24 -8.98
N GLY A 235 -1.93 -0.14 -9.73
CA GLY A 235 -3.12 0.62 -10.12
C GLY A 235 -4.00 -0.09 -11.16
N MET A 236 -3.48 -1.14 -11.82
CA MET A 236 -4.26 -1.94 -12.77
C MET A 236 -5.19 -2.96 -12.07
N SER A 237 -5.04 -3.17 -10.76
CA SER A 237 -5.94 -3.99 -9.97
C SER A 237 -7.07 -3.13 -9.39
N PRO A 238 -8.31 -3.16 -9.94
CA PRO A 238 -9.41 -2.30 -9.49
C PRO A 238 -9.69 -2.43 -8.00
N GLN A 239 -9.50 -3.64 -7.46
CA GLN A 239 -9.72 -3.96 -6.05
C GLN A 239 -8.75 -3.19 -5.14
N LEU A 240 -7.46 -3.15 -5.49
CA LEU A 240 -6.44 -2.45 -4.71
C LEU A 240 -6.61 -0.94 -4.79
N PHE A 241 -6.97 -0.43 -5.97
CA PHE A 241 -7.25 0.98 -6.17
C PHE A 241 -8.48 1.43 -5.38
N PHE A 242 -9.55 0.62 -5.37
CA PHE A 242 -10.74 0.87 -4.55
C PHE A 242 -10.39 0.88 -3.05
N CYS A 243 -9.61 -0.09 -2.56
CA CYS A 243 -9.15 -0.11 -1.18
C CYS A 243 -8.34 1.14 -0.83
N LEU A 244 -7.48 1.62 -1.74
CA LEU A 244 -6.72 2.85 -1.54
C LEU A 244 -7.62 4.07 -1.38
N ILE A 245 -8.60 4.25 -2.29
CA ILE A 245 -9.56 5.35 -2.23
C ILE A 245 -10.36 5.29 -0.94
N LEU A 246 -10.82 4.10 -0.53
CA LEU A 246 -11.55 3.90 0.71
C LEU A 246 -10.71 4.33 1.92
N VAL A 247 -9.46 3.89 2.00
CA VAL A 247 -8.53 4.27 3.07
C VAL A 247 -8.28 5.76 3.09
N MET A 248 -8.04 6.37 1.94
CA MET A 248 -7.85 7.83 1.84
C MET A 248 -9.11 8.58 2.26
N GLY A 249 -10.30 8.11 1.90
CA GLY A 249 -11.58 8.69 2.29
C GLY A 249 -11.80 8.64 3.80
N ILE A 250 -11.61 7.47 4.42
CA ILE A 250 -11.74 7.30 5.88
C ILE A 250 -10.78 8.23 6.62
N CYS A 251 -9.49 8.23 6.25
CA CYS A 251 -8.50 9.07 6.92
C CYS A 251 -8.76 10.58 6.70
N SER A 252 -9.24 10.97 5.51
CA SER A 252 -9.57 12.37 5.22
C SER A 252 -10.79 12.84 6.02
N SER A 253 -11.81 12.00 6.15
CA SER A 253 -12.99 12.29 6.97
C SER A 253 -12.61 12.43 8.45
N LEU A 254 -11.81 11.50 8.96
CA LEU A 254 -11.33 11.55 10.34
C LEU A 254 -10.47 12.80 10.59
N ALA A 255 -9.63 13.18 9.63
CA ALA A 255 -8.82 14.39 9.73
C ALA A 255 -9.67 15.67 9.74
N SER A 256 -10.80 15.70 9.04
CA SER A 256 -11.76 16.82 9.08
C SER A 256 -12.44 16.92 10.45
N VAL A 257 -12.94 15.80 11.00
CA VAL A 257 -13.54 15.76 12.33
C VAL A 257 -12.56 16.21 13.41
N CYS A 258 -11.32 15.72 13.39
CA CYS A 258 -10.29 16.18 14.34
C CYS A 258 -9.97 17.68 14.19
N ALA A 259 -10.09 18.26 13.01
CA ALA A 259 -9.89 19.70 12.80
C ALA A 259 -11.04 20.52 13.40
N GLU A 260 -12.29 20.12 13.18
CA GLU A 260 -13.48 20.75 13.75
C GLU A 260 -13.47 20.72 15.29
N GLU A 261 -13.15 19.56 15.89
CA GLU A 261 -13.01 19.45 17.35
C GLU A 261 -11.98 20.44 17.91
N GLN A 262 -10.86 20.62 17.20
CA GLN A 262 -9.83 21.58 17.63
C GLN A 262 -10.29 23.02 17.52
N GLU A 263 -11.07 23.36 16.52
CA GLU A 263 -11.63 24.70 16.35
C GLU A 263 -12.66 25.00 17.46
N VAL A 264 -13.54 24.06 17.79
CA VAL A 264 -14.49 24.19 18.90
C VAL A 264 -13.76 24.39 20.23
N LEU A 265 -12.76 23.55 20.52
CA LEU A 265 -11.96 23.68 21.74
C LEU A 265 -11.17 25.00 21.80
N ALA A 266 -10.76 25.53 20.66
CA ALA A 266 -10.07 26.81 20.57
C ALA A 266 -11.04 27.98 20.78
N ALA A 267 -12.28 27.90 20.28
CA ALA A 267 -13.34 28.88 20.51
C ALA A 267 -13.78 28.92 21.99
N GLU A 268 -13.97 27.74 22.60
CA GLU A 268 -14.24 27.65 24.05
C GLU A 268 -13.17 28.32 24.91
N ARG A 269 -11.88 28.12 24.58
CA ARG A 269 -10.77 28.74 25.31
C ARG A 269 -10.73 30.28 25.14
N ARG A 270 -11.25 30.79 24.03
CA ARG A 270 -11.37 32.25 23.80
C ARG A 270 -12.60 32.87 24.45
N GLY A 271 -13.46 32.05 25.05
CA GLY A 271 -14.72 32.50 25.62
C GLY A 271 -15.78 32.87 24.56
N GLU A 272 -15.55 32.46 23.30
CA GLU A 272 -16.49 32.56 22.21
C GLU A 272 -17.45 31.36 22.33
N THR A 273 -18.71 31.59 22.69
CA THR A 273 -19.74 30.55 22.59
C THR A 273 -19.89 30.23 21.11
N PRO A 274 -19.70 28.97 20.68
CA PRO A 274 -19.98 28.62 19.29
C PRO A 274 -21.45 28.94 19.02
N GLU A 275 -21.69 29.80 18.02
CA GLU A 275 -23.07 30.06 17.57
C GLU A 275 -23.68 28.74 17.17
N GLN A 276 -24.71 28.35 17.90
CA GLN A 276 -25.43 27.07 17.77
C GLN A 276 -26.37 27.07 16.55
N GLU A 277 -26.12 27.94 15.56
CA GLU A 277 -27.08 28.19 14.47
C GLU A 277 -27.08 27.19 13.33
N ASP A 278 -26.05 26.38 13.12
CA ASP A 278 -25.99 25.52 11.92
C ASP A 278 -26.16 24.00 12.15
N CYS A 279 -26.30 23.53 13.39
CA CYS A 279 -26.44 22.10 13.67
C CYS A 279 -27.87 21.54 13.52
N PHE A 280 -28.86 22.35 13.32
CA PHE A 280 -30.29 21.93 13.25
C PHE A 280 -30.86 21.76 11.83
N LEU A 281 -30.13 22.09 10.78
CA LEU A 281 -30.66 22.03 9.40
C LEU A 281 -30.65 20.63 8.77
N TRP A 282 -29.98 19.64 9.37
CA TRP A 282 -29.86 18.28 8.78
C TRP A 282 -30.78 17.23 9.43
N VAL A 283 -31.60 17.60 10.43
CA VAL A 283 -32.48 16.64 11.11
C VAL A 283 -33.94 16.74 10.63
N ASN A 284 -34.30 17.75 9.83
CA ASN A 284 -35.70 18.00 9.39
C ASN A 284 -35.86 18.04 7.85
N THR A 285 -35.04 17.42 7.08
CA THR A 285 -35.32 17.04 5.69
C THR A 285 -35.03 15.55 5.52
#